data_7385d6a1bee5abb15fcc291126255537
#
_entry.id   7385d6a1bee5abb15fcc291126255537
#
_cell.length_a   1.000
_cell.length_b   1.000
_cell.length_c   1.000
_cell.angle_alpha   90.00
_cell.angle_beta   90.00
_cell.angle_gamma   90.00
#
_symmetry.space_group_name_H-M   'P 1'
#
loop_
_entity.id
_entity.type
_entity.pdbx_description
1 polymer ?
#
loop_
_entity_poly.entity_id
_entity_poly.type
_entity_poly.pdbx_seq_one_letter_code
_entity_poly.pdbx_strand_id
1 'polypeptide(L)'
;MKKTVLAGLFFLSVTGCSVEPLTLQNEVTYIAEWIGDEPVVGRNPVSLTFSEDRAYGNAGCNHWFASYQLDGQKLRFSEIGSTRKMCAEHIMKQEQHFLELLSQIERWDVSKIDQLRFWPADGAPLRVWPEQN
;
A
#
# COMPACT_ATOMS: atom_id res chain seq x y z
N MET A 1 28.43 15.14 63.63
CA MET A 1 27.81 14.04 62.88
C MET A 1 27.05 14.59 61.68
N LYS A 2 27.57 14.39 60.51
CA LYS A 2 26.88 14.83 59.29
C LYS A 2 26.03 13.67 58.79
N LYS A 3 24.70 13.85 58.79
CA LYS A 3 23.79 12.89 58.15
C LYS A 3 23.74 13.24 56.65
N THR A 4 24.30 12.37 55.81
CA THR A 4 24.16 12.47 54.39
C THR A 4 22.80 11.91 54.00
N VAL A 5 21.89 12.80 53.57
CA VAL A 5 20.63 12.39 52.98
C VAL A 5 20.90 12.12 51.50
N LEU A 6 20.95 10.85 51.12
CA LEU A 6 20.93 10.45 49.74
C LEU A 6 19.51 10.66 49.21
N ALA A 7 19.31 11.75 48.45
CA ALA A 7 18.10 11.91 47.64
C ALA A 7 18.18 10.96 46.47
N GLY A 8 17.47 9.84 46.51
CA GLY A 8 17.32 8.94 45.40
C GLY A 8 16.49 9.61 44.30
N LEU A 9 17.13 9.94 43.21
CA LEU A 9 16.43 10.38 42.00
C LEU A 9 15.72 9.16 41.41
N PHE A 10 14.41 9.09 41.60
CA PHE A 10 13.57 8.14 40.89
C PHE A 10 13.40 8.66 39.49
N PHE A 11 14.12 8.11 38.50
CA PHE A 11 13.81 8.28 37.10
C PHE A 11 12.60 7.41 36.79
N LEU A 12 11.44 8.03 36.69
CA LEU A 12 10.30 7.41 36.04
C LEU A 12 10.61 7.36 34.53
N SER A 13 11.11 6.23 34.06
CA SER A 13 11.16 5.95 32.65
C SER A 13 9.73 5.71 32.17
N VAL A 14 9.14 6.73 31.57
CA VAL A 14 7.89 6.57 30.84
C VAL A 14 8.22 5.82 29.56
N THR A 15 8.05 4.49 29.57
CA THR A 15 8.00 3.72 28.35
C THR A 15 6.70 4.04 27.65
N GLY A 16 6.70 5.10 26.84
CA GLY A 16 5.59 5.39 25.94
C GLY A 16 5.50 4.27 24.92
N CYS A 17 4.34 3.60 24.82
CA CYS A 17 4.03 2.75 23.68
C CYS A 17 3.96 3.65 22.44
N SER A 18 5.05 3.74 21.67
CA SER A 18 5.01 4.34 20.37
C SER A 18 4.29 3.39 19.43
N VAL A 19 3.02 3.71 19.11
CA VAL A 19 2.33 3.06 18.01
C VAL A 19 3.01 3.56 16.75
N GLU A 20 3.78 2.70 16.09
CA GLU A 20 4.36 3.05 14.80
C GLU A 20 3.23 3.28 13.79
N PRO A 21 3.24 4.41 13.05
CA PRO A 21 2.25 4.63 12.02
C PRO A 21 2.39 3.56 10.93
N LEU A 22 1.26 3.08 10.40
CA LEU A 22 1.26 2.17 9.27
C LEU A 22 1.99 2.81 8.09
N THR A 23 2.95 2.08 7.54
CA THR A 23 3.70 2.51 6.36
C THR A 23 3.64 1.44 5.29
N LEU A 24 4.00 1.82 4.07
CA LEU A 24 4.22 0.87 3.00
C LEU A 24 5.42 -0.01 3.34
N GLN A 25 5.23 -1.32 3.29
CA GLN A 25 6.27 -2.29 3.60
C GLN A 25 6.74 -3.00 2.34
N ASN A 26 8.05 -3.19 2.23
CA ASN A 26 8.64 -4.01 1.18
C ASN A 26 8.33 -5.48 1.42
N GLU A 27 8.16 -6.21 0.32
CA GLU A 27 7.93 -7.66 0.31
C GLU A 27 6.62 -8.09 1.00
N VAL A 28 5.70 -7.16 1.26
CA VAL A 28 4.34 -7.43 1.69
C VAL A 28 3.43 -7.35 0.48
N THR A 29 2.62 -8.36 0.28
CA THR A 29 1.60 -8.36 -0.77
C THR A 29 0.34 -7.67 -0.26
N TYR A 30 -0.11 -6.67 -0.99
CA TYR A 30 -1.37 -5.98 -0.73
C TYR A 30 -2.41 -6.45 -1.73
N ILE A 31 -3.61 -6.73 -1.25
CA ILE A 31 -4.75 -7.17 -2.07
C ILE A 31 -5.71 -6.00 -2.22
N ALA A 32 -6.08 -5.70 -3.46
CA ALA A 32 -7.03 -4.65 -3.77
C ALA A 32 -8.46 -5.09 -3.45
N GLU A 33 -9.18 -4.21 -2.77
CA GLU A 33 -10.61 -4.36 -2.49
C GLU A 33 -11.45 -3.48 -3.42
N TRP A 34 -10.97 -2.27 -3.69
CA TRP A 34 -11.61 -1.30 -4.57
C TRP A 34 -10.60 -0.71 -5.55
N ILE A 35 -10.98 -0.65 -6.80
CA ILE A 35 -10.26 0.05 -7.88
C ILE A 35 -11.07 1.28 -8.22
N GLY A 36 -10.69 2.45 -7.64
CA GLY A 36 -11.53 3.62 -7.76
C GLY A 36 -12.90 3.38 -7.14
N ASP A 37 -13.96 3.60 -7.90
CA ASP A 37 -15.35 3.43 -7.47
C ASP A 37 -15.88 2.01 -7.65
N GLU A 38 -15.08 1.07 -8.12
CA GLU A 38 -15.51 -0.29 -8.45
C GLU A 38 -14.89 -1.33 -7.51
N PRO A 39 -15.72 -2.21 -6.91
CA PRO A 39 -15.18 -3.32 -6.13
C PRO A 39 -14.49 -4.33 -7.04
N VAL A 40 -13.44 -4.96 -6.54
CA VAL A 40 -12.74 -6.01 -7.29
C VAL A 40 -13.64 -7.24 -7.43
N VAL A 41 -13.73 -7.76 -8.64
CA VAL A 41 -14.49 -8.95 -8.99
C VAL A 41 -13.59 -10.02 -9.62
N GLY A 42 -14.07 -11.26 -9.66
CA GLY A 42 -13.35 -12.39 -10.24
C GLY A 42 -12.67 -13.26 -9.20
N ARG A 43 -12.11 -14.38 -9.68
CA ARG A 43 -11.47 -15.38 -8.81
C ARG A 43 -10.02 -15.04 -8.46
N ASN A 44 -9.34 -14.34 -9.36
CA ASN A 44 -7.96 -13.95 -9.15
C ASN A 44 -7.89 -12.61 -8.43
N PRO A 45 -7.12 -12.50 -7.35
CA PRO A 45 -6.96 -11.22 -6.70
C PRO A 45 -6.21 -10.23 -7.58
N VAL A 46 -6.52 -8.95 -7.40
CA VAL A 46 -5.68 -7.86 -7.90
C VAL A 46 -4.71 -7.51 -6.76
N SER A 47 -3.43 -7.58 -7.02
CA SER A 47 -2.42 -7.47 -5.97
C SER A 47 -1.27 -6.54 -6.33
N LEU A 48 -0.56 -6.12 -5.29
CA LEU A 48 0.52 -5.15 -5.36
C LEU A 48 1.57 -5.50 -4.30
N THR A 49 2.81 -5.68 -4.74
CA THR A 49 3.96 -5.89 -3.84
C THR A 49 5.05 -4.91 -4.21
N PHE A 50 5.63 -4.24 -3.22
CA PHE A 50 6.79 -3.38 -3.39
C PHE A 50 8.06 -4.17 -3.07
N SER A 51 9.05 -4.08 -3.92
CA SER A 51 10.44 -4.46 -3.63
C SER A 51 11.31 -3.20 -3.66
N GLU A 52 12.60 -3.31 -3.41
CA GLU A 52 13.46 -2.12 -3.28
C GLU A 52 13.44 -1.21 -4.52
N ASP A 53 13.35 -1.79 -5.71
CA ASP A 53 13.47 -1.07 -6.97
C ASP A 53 12.24 -1.22 -7.89
N ARG A 54 11.29 -2.09 -7.55
CA ARG A 54 10.15 -2.41 -8.41
C ARG A 54 8.88 -2.66 -7.63
N ALA A 55 7.75 -2.45 -8.31
CA ALA A 55 6.45 -2.92 -7.86
C ALA A 55 5.92 -3.95 -8.86
N TYR A 56 5.18 -4.92 -8.39
CA TYR A 56 4.64 -5.99 -9.23
C TYR A 56 3.42 -6.65 -8.56
N GLY A 57 2.71 -7.42 -9.32
CA GLY A 57 1.58 -8.18 -8.81
C GLY A 57 0.73 -8.80 -9.90
N ASN A 58 -0.51 -9.09 -9.55
CA ASN A 58 -1.52 -9.61 -10.44
C ASN A 58 -2.53 -8.49 -10.74
N ALA A 59 -2.86 -8.30 -12.01
CA ALA A 59 -3.82 -7.27 -12.42
C ALA A 59 -5.24 -7.81 -12.61
N GLY A 60 -5.47 -9.07 -12.25
CA GLY A 60 -6.75 -9.79 -12.43
C GLY A 60 -6.64 -10.92 -13.44
N CYS A 61 -6.06 -10.69 -14.59
CA CYS A 61 -5.74 -11.67 -15.63
C CYS A 61 -4.23 -11.82 -15.79
N ASN A 62 -3.53 -10.73 -15.96
CA ASN A 62 -2.11 -10.68 -16.25
C ASN A 62 -1.28 -10.28 -15.03
N HIS A 63 -0.01 -10.69 -15.07
CA HIS A 63 0.99 -10.13 -14.17
C HIS A 63 1.34 -8.71 -14.65
N TRP A 64 1.50 -7.80 -13.71
CA TRP A 64 1.97 -6.46 -13.99
C TRP A 64 3.25 -6.16 -13.22
N PHE A 65 3.99 -5.19 -13.70
CA PHE A 65 5.24 -4.71 -13.09
C PHE A 65 5.45 -3.25 -13.43
N ALA A 66 6.17 -2.55 -12.58
CA ALA A 66 6.47 -1.14 -12.76
C ALA A 66 7.71 -0.75 -11.97
N SER A 67 8.29 0.39 -12.33
CA SER A 67 9.17 1.14 -11.44
C SER A 67 8.31 2.06 -10.57
N TYR A 68 8.80 2.44 -9.41
CA TYR A 68 8.10 3.39 -8.56
C TYR A 68 9.06 4.34 -7.86
N GLN A 69 8.55 5.49 -7.47
CA GLN A 69 9.23 6.46 -6.64
C GLN A 69 8.38 6.71 -5.40
N LEU A 70 8.99 6.57 -4.25
CA LEU A 70 8.35 6.77 -2.95
C LEU A 70 9.18 7.79 -2.16
N ASP A 71 8.54 8.90 -1.81
CA ASP A 71 9.12 9.95 -0.98
C ASP A 71 8.06 10.39 0.04
N GLY A 72 8.16 9.84 1.27
CA GLY A 72 7.13 10.03 2.27
C GLY A 72 5.78 9.51 1.79
N GLN A 73 4.79 10.39 1.67
CA GLN A 73 3.47 10.05 1.16
C GLN A 73 3.32 10.25 -0.36
N LYS A 74 4.35 10.75 -1.03
CA LYS A 74 4.36 10.84 -2.49
C LYS A 74 4.71 9.50 -3.08
N LEU A 75 3.91 9.04 -4.01
CA LEU A 75 4.08 7.75 -4.67
C LEU A 75 3.71 7.88 -6.14
N ARG A 76 4.62 7.46 -7.01
CA ARG A 76 4.38 7.44 -8.46
C ARG A 76 4.88 6.14 -9.05
N PHE A 77 4.08 5.58 -9.95
CA PHE A 77 4.46 4.44 -10.77
C PHE A 77 4.83 4.90 -12.18
N SER A 78 5.84 4.27 -12.74
CA SER A 78 6.30 4.52 -14.11
C SER A 78 6.69 3.22 -14.78
N GLU A 79 6.82 3.25 -16.10
CA GLU A 79 7.20 2.08 -16.90
C GLU A 79 6.33 0.86 -16.61
N ILE A 80 5.02 1.08 -16.51
CA ILE A 80 4.05 0.04 -16.21
C ILE A 80 3.93 -0.90 -17.40
N GLY A 81 4.14 -2.18 -17.16
CA GLY A 81 3.98 -3.24 -18.14
C GLY A 81 3.18 -4.40 -17.61
N SER A 82 2.76 -5.27 -18.50
CA SER A 82 2.03 -6.48 -18.14
C SER A 82 2.25 -7.60 -19.16
N THR A 83 1.99 -8.83 -18.75
CA THR A 83 1.82 -9.94 -19.69
C THR A 83 0.53 -9.74 -20.49
N ARG A 84 0.31 -10.53 -21.54
CA ARG A 84 -0.77 -10.28 -22.51
C ARG A 84 -1.64 -11.52 -22.73
N LYS A 85 -2.10 -12.13 -21.65
CA LYS A 85 -3.15 -13.15 -21.75
C LYS A 85 -4.50 -12.47 -21.97
N MET A 86 -5.43 -13.22 -22.55
CA MET A 86 -6.83 -12.79 -22.71
C MET A 86 -7.71 -13.60 -21.77
N CYS A 87 -8.41 -12.91 -20.91
CA CYS A 87 -9.43 -13.46 -20.02
C CYS A 87 -10.82 -12.97 -20.45
N ALA A 88 -11.85 -13.27 -19.68
CA ALA A 88 -13.20 -12.79 -19.93
C ALA A 88 -13.24 -11.26 -20.02
N GLU A 89 -14.13 -10.71 -20.81
CA GLU A 89 -14.21 -9.27 -21.10
C GLU A 89 -14.29 -8.41 -19.84
N HIS A 90 -15.11 -8.78 -18.86
CA HIS A 90 -15.26 -8.02 -17.62
C HIS A 90 -13.98 -8.01 -16.77
N ILE A 91 -13.16 -9.07 -16.84
CA ILE A 91 -11.87 -9.12 -16.16
C ILE A 91 -10.85 -8.25 -16.89
N MET A 92 -10.87 -8.23 -18.22
CA MET A 92 -10.00 -7.36 -19.01
C MET A 92 -10.31 -5.89 -18.79
N LYS A 93 -11.58 -5.52 -18.64
CA LYS A 93 -11.98 -4.16 -18.30
C LYS A 93 -11.49 -3.75 -16.91
N GLN A 94 -11.61 -4.63 -15.94
CA GLN A 94 -11.08 -4.39 -14.59
C GLN A 94 -9.58 -4.22 -14.60
N GLU A 95 -8.85 -5.09 -15.31
CA GLU A 95 -7.39 -5.02 -15.43
C GLU A 95 -6.95 -3.69 -16.06
N GLN A 96 -7.59 -3.29 -17.15
CA GLN A 96 -7.30 -2.01 -17.79
C GLN A 96 -7.55 -0.84 -16.85
N HIS A 97 -8.66 -0.84 -16.13
CA HIS A 97 -8.98 0.19 -15.13
C HIS A 97 -7.93 0.26 -14.02
N PHE A 98 -7.50 -0.90 -13.53
CA PHE A 98 -6.45 -0.99 -12.53
C PHE A 98 -5.12 -0.39 -13.02
N LEU A 99 -4.67 -0.79 -14.22
CA LEU A 99 -3.40 -0.30 -14.77
C LEU A 99 -3.45 1.20 -15.09
N GLU A 100 -4.58 1.71 -15.55
CA GLU A 100 -4.78 3.14 -15.76
C GLU A 100 -4.73 3.90 -14.44
N LEU A 101 -5.40 3.40 -13.39
CA LEU A 101 -5.37 4.02 -12.08
C LEU A 101 -3.95 4.05 -11.51
N LEU A 102 -3.19 2.95 -11.64
CA LEU A 102 -1.78 2.92 -11.22
C LEU A 102 -0.96 4.04 -11.87
N SER A 103 -1.18 4.30 -13.16
CA SER A 103 -0.46 5.35 -13.87
C SER A 103 -0.76 6.76 -13.39
N GLN A 104 -1.86 6.94 -12.65
CA GLN A 104 -2.34 8.22 -12.16
C GLN A 104 -2.07 8.46 -10.67
N ILE A 105 -1.55 7.46 -9.95
CA ILE A 105 -1.29 7.57 -8.51
C ILE A 105 -0.22 8.64 -8.25
N GLU A 106 -0.48 9.49 -7.26
CA GLU A 106 0.41 10.56 -6.84
C GLU A 106 0.79 10.51 -5.37
N ARG A 107 -0.04 9.87 -4.54
CA ARG A 107 0.18 9.79 -3.09
C ARG A 107 -0.51 8.57 -2.49
N TRP A 108 -0.13 8.26 -1.28
CA TRP A 108 -0.80 7.24 -0.46
C TRP A 108 -1.14 7.79 0.91
N ASP A 109 -2.12 7.20 1.55
CA ASP A 109 -2.45 7.45 2.94
C ASP A 109 -3.06 6.21 3.59
N VAL A 110 -3.43 6.32 4.85
CA VAL A 110 -4.12 5.29 5.63
C VAL A 110 -5.46 5.84 6.08
N SER A 111 -6.52 5.07 5.88
CA SER A 111 -7.86 5.45 6.31
C SER A 111 -8.04 5.29 7.83
N LYS A 112 -9.17 5.75 8.35
CA LYS A 112 -9.53 5.60 9.78
C LYS A 112 -9.69 4.14 10.23
N ILE A 113 -9.88 3.22 9.28
CA ILE A 113 -9.99 1.79 9.54
C ILE A 113 -8.69 1.04 9.22
N ASP A 114 -7.58 1.78 9.11
CA ASP A 114 -6.25 1.25 8.80
C ASP A 114 -6.12 0.63 7.40
N GLN A 115 -6.98 1.00 6.47
CA GLN A 115 -6.87 0.59 5.08
C GLN A 115 -5.92 1.50 4.32
N LEU A 116 -4.97 0.93 3.58
CA LEU A 116 -4.09 1.68 2.69
C LEU A 116 -4.84 2.14 1.44
N ARG A 117 -4.63 3.40 1.07
CA ARG A 117 -5.24 4.01 -0.10
C ARG A 117 -4.17 4.67 -0.95
N PHE A 118 -4.24 4.40 -2.26
CA PHE A 118 -3.38 5.02 -3.26
C PHE A 118 -4.23 5.96 -4.11
N TRP A 119 -3.89 7.24 -4.09
CA TRP A 119 -4.73 8.30 -4.64
C TRP A 119 -4.21 8.83 -5.95
N PRO A 120 -5.07 8.91 -7.00
CA PRO A 120 -4.82 9.77 -8.16
C PRO A 120 -5.00 11.24 -7.78
N ALA A 121 -4.65 12.15 -8.71
CA ALA A 121 -4.93 13.57 -8.54
C ALA A 121 -6.44 13.84 -8.40
N ASP A 122 -7.24 13.16 -9.22
CA ASP A 122 -8.69 13.26 -9.24
C ASP A 122 -9.34 11.89 -9.17
N GLY A 123 -10.38 11.76 -8.35
CA GLY A 123 -11.19 10.55 -8.27
C GLY A 123 -10.88 9.69 -7.04
N ALA A 124 -11.53 8.53 -6.99
CA ALA A 124 -11.44 7.60 -5.89
C ALA A 124 -10.14 6.79 -5.91
N PRO A 125 -9.64 6.38 -4.74
CA PRO A 125 -8.36 5.71 -4.65
C PRO A 125 -8.44 4.22 -4.97
N LEU A 126 -7.27 3.61 -5.18
CA LEU A 126 -7.07 2.18 -5.04
C LEU A 126 -7.00 1.86 -3.54
N ARG A 127 -7.86 0.98 -3.06
CA ARG A 127 -7.91 0.57 -1.65
C ARG A 127 -7.42 -0.86 -1.51
N VAL A 128 -6.46 -1.05 -0.63
CA VAL A 128 -5.80 -2.34 -0.48
C VAL A 128 -5.67 -2.73 0.99
N TRP A 129 -5.56 -4.04 1.23
CA TRP A 129 -5.23 -4.61 2.53
C TRP A 129 -4.01 -5.50 2.42
N PRO A 130 -3.18 -5.60 3.47
CA PRO A 130 -2.14 -6.63 3.49
C PRO A 130 -2.79 -8.01 3.38
N GLU A 131 -2.17 -8.89 2.57
CA GLU A 131 -2.61 -10.28 2.45
C GLU A 131 -2.52 -10.97 3.80
N GLN A 132 -3.61 -11.64 4.19
CA GLN A 132 -3.65 -12.44 5.42
C GLN A 132 -3.11 -13.83 5.13
N ASN A 133 -2.10 -14.26 5.88
CA ASN A 133 -1.56 -15.62 5.84
C ASN A 133 -2.31 -16.54 6.81
#